data_cd1599993bee313204474f51a9924029
#
_entry.id   cd1599993bee313204474f51a9924029
#
_cell.length_a   1.000
_cell.length_b   1.000
_cell.length_c   1.000
_cell.angle_alpha   90.00
_cell.angle_beta   90.00
_cell.angle_gamma   90.00
#
_symmetry.space_group_name_H-M   'P 1'
#
loop_
_entity.id
_entity.type
_entity.pdbx_description
1 polymer ?
#
loop_
_entity_poly.entity_id
_entity_poly.type
_entity_poly.pdbx_seq_one_letter_code
_entity_poly.pdbx_strand_id
1 'polypeptide(L)'
;ICVDLYETLQKNGEEAYIATGRGSLPPGIKGYVIGNKADFVCHVMKNFTRGKAGFGSKQVTEKFLHWLSEVQPDLVHLHNIHGFYLQIELLFAYLKEHDIPVVWTLHDCWSFTGHCAYFDYIGCEKWKEENGGCHNCSIHKSAYPYAIFKDNSKWNYKRKKEVFTGVKNLTIVTPSAWLKGLVEQSFLKEYPVEVIPNGINLDNFIPLTEEQETK
;
A
#
# COMPACT_ATOMS: atom_id res chain seq x y z
N ILE A 1 4.74 6.57 11.27
CA ILE A 1 3.63 5.60 11.51
C ILE A 1 4.18 4.18 11.69
N CYS A 2 4.82 3.54 10.69
CA CYS A 2 5.28 2.14 10.86
C CYS A 2 6.31 1.99 12.00
N VAL A 3 7.24 2.93 12.14
CA VAL A 3 8.22 2.93 13.24
C VAL A 3 7.54 3.14 14.59
N ASP A 4 6.63 4.10 14.69
CA ASP A 4 5.89 4.39 15.94
C ASP A 4 5.04 3.19 16.36
N LEU A 5 4.40 2.52 15.39
CA LEU A 5 3.65 1.30 15.63
C LEU A 5 4.56 0.17 16.13
N TYR A 6 5.71 -0.03 15.47
CA TYR A 6 6.71 -1.03 15.89
C TYR A 6 7.17 -0.77 17.33
N GLU A 7 7.54 0.47 17.67
CA GLU A 7 7.98 0.82 19.01
C GLU A 7 6.87 0.62 20.06
N THR A 8 5.62 0.93 19.70
CA THR A 8 4.46 0.72 20.56
C THR A 8 4.23 -0.77 20.83
N LEU A 9 4.29 -1.61 19.81
CA LEU A 9 4.17 -3.06 19.96
C LEU A 9 5.28 -3.62 20.84
N GLN A 10 6.54 -3.22 20.61
CA GLN A 10 7.67 -3.65 21.45
C GLN A 10 7.51 -3.22 22.92
N LYS A 11 7.03 -1.99 23.18
CA LYS A 11 6.75 -1.52 24.55
C LYS A 11 5.66 -2.35 25.26
N ASN A 12 4.73 -2.91 24.50
CA ASN A 12 3.69 -3.79 25.01
C ASN A 12 4.09 -5.27 25.09
N GLY A 13 5.36 -5.59 24.80
CA GLY A 13 5.88 -6.97 24.89
C GLY A 13 5.61 -7.82 23.65
N GLU A 14 5.10 -7.23 22.56
CA GLU A 14 4.83 -7.93 21.31
C GLU A 14 6.10 -8.02 20.46
N GLU A 15 6.29 -9.13 19.77
CA GLU A 15 7.36 -9.24 18.78
C GLU A 15 6.93 -8.65 17.45
N ALA A 16 7.67 -7.67 16.96
CA ALA A 16 7.35 -6.94 15.74
C ALA A 16 8.55 -6.86 14.78
N TYR A 17 8.26 -6.79 13.48
CA TYR A 17 9.24 -6.66 12.40
C TYR A 17 8.76 -5.64 11.37
N ILE A 18 9.69 -4.90 10.76
CA ILE A 18 9.38 -4.01 9.64
C ILE A 18 10.00 -4.54 8.35
N ALA A 19 9.18 -4.75 7.32
CA ALA A 19 9.66 -4.97 5.95
C ALA A 19 9.52 -3.68 5.14
N THR A 20 10.62 -3.22 4.53
CA THR A 20 10.64 -1.99 3.74
C THR A 20 11.24 -2.20 2.36
N GLY A 21 10.70 -1.53 1.35
CA GLY A 21 11.20 -1.58 -0.03
C GLY A 21 12.15 -0.43 -0.38
N ARG A 22 12.37 0.52 0.53
CA ARG A 22 13.21 1.69 0.28
C ARG A 22 14.02 2.09 1.51
N GLY A 23 15.25 2.52 1.24
CA GLY A 23 16.16 2.96 2.29
C GLY A 23 16.73 1.80 3.12
N SER A 24 17.05 2.10 4.35
CA SER A 24 17.52 1.15 5.37
C SER A 24 16.54 1.16 6.54
N LEU A 25 16.54 0.09 7.30
CA LEU A 25 15.85 0.07 8.58
C LEU A 25 16.58 1.00 9.56
N PRO A 26 15.85 1.78 10.37
CA PRO A 26 16.47 2.54 11.45
C PRO A 26 17.24 1.64 12.42
N PRO A 27 18.29 2.14 13.09
CA PRO A 27 19.02 1.37 14.10
C PRO A 27 18.09 0.80 15.17
N GLY A 28 18.28 -0.48 15.52
CA GLY A 28 17.48 -1.15 16.56
C GLY A 28 16.16 -1.76 16.07
N ILE A 29 15.74 -1.51 14.85
CA ILE A 29 14.53 -2.12 14.28
C ILE A 29 14.86 -3.45 13.62
N LYS A 30 14.21 -4.51 14.07
CA LYS A 30 14.26 -5.83 13.42
C LYS A 30 13.43 -5.81 12.13
N GLY A 31 13.92 -6.43 11.07
CA GLY A 31 13.11 -6.53 9.85
C GLY A 31 13.89 -6.91 8.60
N TYR A 32 13.30 -6.60 7.43
CA TYR A 32 13.81 -7.02 6.12
C TYR A 32 13.77 -5.86 5.10
N VAL A 33 14.83 -5.71 4.33
CA VAL A 33 14.86 -4.76 3.19
C VAL A 33 14.60 -5.51 1.89
N ILE A 34 13.48 -5.21 1.24
CA ILE A 34 13.01 -5.89 0.03
C ILE A 34 13.71 -5.29 -1.20
N GLY A 35 14.69 -6.01 -1.71
CA GLY A 35 15.47 -5.59 -2.89
C GLY A 35 16.47 -4.48 -2.61
N ASN A 36 16.98 -3.90 -3.67
CA ASN A 36 18.01 -2.86 -3.66
C ASN A 36 17.68 -1.76 -4.69
N LYS A 37 18.56 -0.76 -4.82
CA LYS A 37 18.37 0.35 -5.77
C LYS A 37 18.22 -0.10 -7.23
N ALA A 38 18.94 -1.15 -7.65
CA ALA A 38 18.84 -1.67 -9.02
C ALA A 38 17.49 -2.33 -9.27
N ASP A 39 16.98 -3.11 -8.31
CA ASP A 39 15.66 -3.73 -8.38
C ASP A 39 14.56 -2.67 -8.47
N PHE A 40 14.68 -1.60 -7.68
CA PHE A 40 13.76 -0.46 -7.72
C PHE A 40 13.77 0.21 -9.11
N VAL A 41 14.95 0.55 -9.65
CA VAL A 41 15.06 1.18 -10.98
C VAL A 41 14.50 0.26 -12.06
N CYS A 42 14.78 -1.02 -12.03
CA CYS A 42 14.22 -1.98 -12.97
C CYS A 42 12.69 -2.03 -12.91
N HIS A 43 12.09 -1.97 -11.71
CA HIS A 43 10.64 -1.95 -11.56
C HIS A 43 10.04 -0.65 -12.10
N VAL A 44 10.63 0.50 -11.77
CA VAL A 44 10.22 1.82 -12.31
C VAL A 44 10.25 1.83 -13.83
N MET A 45 11.34 1.35 -14.45
CA MET A 45 11.46 1.28 -15.90
C MET A 45 10.41 0.35 -16.55
N LYS A 46 10.14 -0.79 -15.92
CA LYS A 46 9.04 -1.68 -16.35
C LYS A 46 7.69 -1.00 -16.24
N ASN A 47 7.46 -0.21 -15.19
CA ASN A 47 6.22 0.54 -15.05
C ASN A 47 6.10 1.65 -16.10
N PHE A 48 7.15 2.45 -16.34
CA PHE A 48 7.15 3.50 -17.35
C PHE A 48 6.81 2.96 -18.76
N THR A 49 7.37 1.80 -19.10
CA THR A 49 7.17 1.19 -20.42
C THR A 49 5.86 0.41 -20.53
N ARG A 50 5.43 -0.27 -19.49
CA ARG A 50 4.29 -1.20 -19.53
C ARG A 50 3.07 -0.76 -18.75
N GLY A 51 3.17 0.29 -17.91
CA GLY A 51 2.08 0.79 -17.08
C GLY A 51 1.57 -0.26 -16.07
N LYS A 52 2.45 -1.07 -15.49
CA LYS A 52 2.12 -2.18 -14.59
C LYS A 52 2.77 -2.00 -13.21
N ALA A 53 2.38 -0.94 -12.50
CA ALA A 53 2.83 -0.70 -11.14
C ALA A 53 2.35 -1.80 -10.17
N GLY A 54 3.24 -2.28 -9.30
CA GLY A 54 2.95 -3.36 -8.36
C GLY A 54 3.11 -4.78 -8.92
N PHE A 55 3.43 -4.93 -10.21
CA PHE A 55 3.58 -6.22 -10.88
C PHE A 55 5.03 -6.51 -11.35
N GLY A 56 6.00 -5.79 -10.77
CA GLY A 56 7.44 -6.02 -10.95
C GLY A 56 8.05 -6.73 -9.74
N SER A 57 9.40 -6.71 -9.66
CA SER A 57 10.17 -7.15 -8.48
C SER A 57 9.94 -8.62 -8.05
N LYS A 58 9.71 -9.54 -9.00
CA LYS A 58 9.36 -10.94 -8.70
C LYS A 58 10.40 -11.61 -7.79
N GLN A 59 11.66 -11.62 -8.19
CA GLN A 59 12.72 -12.36 -7.49
C GLN A 59 12.94 -11.86 -6.04
N VAL A 60 12.91 -10.55 -5.84
CA VAL A 60 13.10 -9.98 -4.49
C VAL A 60 11.87 -10.20 -3.62
N THR A 61 10.69 -10.29 -4.22
CA THR A 61 9.47 -10.68 -3.50
C THR A 61 9.52 -12.14 -3.08
N GLU A 62 9.98 -13.06 -3.92
CA GLU A 62 10.17 -14.47 -3.57
C GLU A 62 11.12 -14.63 -2.39
N LYS A 63 12.24 -13.90 -2.37
CA LYS A 63 13.17 -13.88 -1.22
C LYS A 63 12.53 -13.33 0.05
N PHE A 64 11.75 -12.28 -0.09
CA PHE A 64 10.99 -11.70 1.04
C PHE A 64 9.97 -12.69 1.60
N LEU A 65 9.24 -13.39 0.74
CA LEU A 65 8.26 -14.39 1.18
C LEU A 65 8.92 -15.59 1.86
N HIS A 66 10.12 -15.98 1.44
CA HIS A 66 10.91 -16.99 2.13
C HIS A 66 11.26 -16.52 3.56
N TRP A 67 11.78 -15.30 3.71
CA TRP A 67 12.01 -14.70 5.03
C TRP A 67 10.72 -14.61 5.86
N LEU A 68 9.59 -14.24 5.26
CA LEU A 68 8.29 -14.18 5.93
C LEU A 68 7.85 -15.57 6.44
N SER A 69 8.17 -16.64 5.70
CA SER A 69 7.91 -18.01 6.10
C SER A 69 8.78 -18.50 7.29
N GLU A 70 9.96 -17.89 7.46
CA GLU A 70 10.82 -18.15 8.64
C GLU A 70 10.32 -17.39 9.88
N VAL A 71 9.85 -16.15 9.70
CA VAL A 71 9.30 -15.32 10.78
C VAL A 71 7.97 -15.87 11.30
N GLN A 72 7.13 -16.43 10.41
CA GLN A 72 5.80 -16.97 10.74
C GLN A 72 4.92 -16.00 11.55
N PRO A 73 4.64 -14.79 11.01
CA PRO A 73 3.89 -13.79 11.76
C PRO A 73 2.43 -14.21 11.98
N ASP A 74 1.90 -13.92 13.16
CA ASP A 74 0.47 -14.11 13.48
C ASP A 74 -0.43 -13.11 12.75
N LEU A 75 0.12 -11.95 12.32
CA LEU A 75 -0.57 -10.90 11.61
C LEU A 75 0.38 -10.14 10.69
N VAL A 76 -0.10 -9.80 9.50
CA VAL A 76 0.62 -8.92 8.55
C VAL A 76 -0.10 -7.58 8.44
N HIS A 77 0.58 -6.49 8.79
CA HIS A 77 0.07 -5.13 8.61
C HIS A 77 0.65 -4.50 7.34
N LEU A 78 -0.19 -4.30 6.34
CA LEU A 78 0.20 -3.71 5.06
C LEU A 78 0.01 -2.19 5.08
N HIS A 79 0.97 -1.47 4.51
CA HIS A 79 0.89 -0.05 4.18
C HIS A 79 1.09 0.14 2.67
N ASN A 80 1.78 1.17 2.23
CA ASN A 80 2.01 1.51 0.82
C ASN A 80 2.77 0.42 0.05
N ILE A 81 2.08 -0.59 -0.46
CA ILE A 81 2.66 -1.73 -1.20
C ILE A 81 2.98 -1.41 -2.68
N HIS A 82 2.74 -0.19 -3.14
CA HIS A 82 2.92 0.23 -4.53
C HIS A 82 4.24 0.98 -4.83
N GLY A 83 5.19 0.96 -3.91
CA GLY A 83 6.46 1.70 -3.98
C GLY A 83 7.52 1.16 -4.95
N PHE A 84 7.17 0.34 -5.96
CA PHE A 84 8.07 -0.30 -6.93
C PHE A 84 9.10 -1.26 -6.32
N TYR A 85 8.76 -1.97 -5.29
CA TYR A 85 9.64 -2.89 -4.60
C TYR A 85 9.05 -4.30 -4.42
N LEU A 86 7.74 -4.45 -4.64
CA LEU A 86 7.00 -5.67 -4.34
C LEU A 86 6.16 -6.13 -5.55
N GLN A 87 6.02 -7.41 -5.72
CA GLN A 87 5.11 -8.04 -6.67
C GLN A 87 3.85 -8.49 -5.90
N ILE A 88 2.76 -7.74 -6.08
CA ILE A 88 1.54 -7.88 -5.28
C ILE A 88 0.84 -9.22 -5.45
N GLU A 89 0.92 -9.84 -6.64
CA GLU A 89 0.30 -11.16 -6.88
C GLU A 89 0.93 -12.24 -6.00
N LEU A 90 2.26 -12.24 -5.88
CA LEU A 90 2.97 -13.21 -5.05
C LEU A 90 2.66 -13.01 -3.57
N LEU A 91 2.67 -11.74 -3.11
CA LEU A 91 2.34 -11.45 -1.72
C LEU A 91 0.93 -11.92 -1.36
N PHE A 92 -0.08 -11.52 -2.15
CA PHE A 92 -1.46 -11.88 -1.84
C PHE A 92 -1.76 -13.37 -2.05
N ALA A 93 -1.09 -14.04 -2.98
CA ALA A 93 -1.16 -15.50 -3.11
C ALA A 93 -0.65 -16.17 -1.84
N TYR A 94 0.50 -15.74 -1.32
CA TYR A 94 1.07 -16.24 -0.07
C TYR A 94 0.15 -16.01 1.13
N LEU A 95 -0.39 -14.79 1.29
CA LEU A 95 -1.30 -14.46 2.40
C LEU A 95 -2.58 -15.31 2.37
N LYS A 96 -3.13 -15.57 1.17
CA LYS A 96 -4.31 -16.43 0.98
C LYS A 96 -4.01 -17.90 1.27
N GLU A 97 -2.87 -18.39 0.78
CA GLU A 97 -2.45 -19.78 0.96
C GLU A 97 -2.22 -20.15 2.43
N HIS A 98 -1.63 -19.24 3.20
CA HIS A 98 -1.32 -19.45 4.61
C HIS A 98 -2.39 -18.94 5.57
N ASP A 99 -3.48 -18.37 5.05
CA ASP A 99 -4.62 -17.85 5.84
C ASP A 99 -4.22 -16.82 6.93
N ILE A 100 -3.15 -16.06 6.66
CA ILE A 100 -2.59 -15.09 7.61
C ILE A 100 -3.56 -13.90 7.76
N PRO A 101 -3.93 -13.50 8.98
CA PRO A 101 -4.69 -12.29 9.24
C PRO A 101 -3.98 -11.04 8.69
N VAL A 102 -4.72 -10.16 8.02
CA VAL A 102 -4.18 -8.97 7.38
C VAL A 102 -4.91 -7.72 7.88
N VAL A 103 -4.16 -6.74 8.34
CA VAL A 103 -4.61 -5.35 8.46
C VAL A 103 -4.00 -4.57 7.31
N TRP A 104 -4.81 -3.84 6.54
CA TRP A 104 -4.29 -3.04 5.43
C TRP A 104 -4.67 -1.58 5.57
N THR A 105 -3.71 -0.76 6.01
CA THR A 105 -3.89 0.69 6.10
C THR A 105 -3.67 1.33 4.72
N LEU A 106 -4.75 1.86 4.16
CA LEU A 106 -4.71 2.62 2.90
C LEU A 106 -4.41 4.09 3.18
N HIS A 107 -3.46 4.65 2.44
CA HIS A 107 -3.09 6.07 2.53
C HIS A 107 -3.50 6.85 1.27
N ASP A 108 -3.93 6.15 0.23
CA ASP A 108 -4.38 6.67 -1.05
C ASP A 108 -5.32 5.69 -1.76
N CYS A 109 -5.73 6.04 -2.98
CA CYS A 109 -6.71 5.26 -3.75
C CYS A 109 -6.08 4.23 -4.70
N TRP A 110 -4.74 4.07 -4.72
CA TRP A 110 -4.08 3.19 -5.68
C TRP A 110 -4.58 1.74 -5.61
N SER A 111 -4.89 1.25 -4.42
CA SER A 111 -5.30 -0.15 -4.20
C SER A 111 -6.54 -0.54 -5.00
N PHE A 112 -7.52 0.34 -5.16
CA PHE A 112 -8.78 0.07 -5.85
C PHE A 112 -8.95 0.79 -7.19
N THR A 113 -7.93 1.52 -7.66
CA THR A 113 -7.90 2.11 -9.01
C THR A 113 -7.07 1.28 -9.98
N GLY A 114 -7.22 1.54 -11.28
CA GLY A 114 -6.38 0.90 -12.31
C GLY A 114 -5.01 1.54 -12.47
N HIS A 115 -4.79 2.75 -11.92
CA HIS A 115 -3.54 3.47 -12.10
C HIS A 115 -3.25 4.41 -10.94
N CYS A 116 -4.00 5.51 -10.83
CA CYS A 116 -3.66 6.68 -10.02
C CYS A 116 -3.89 6.46 -8.51
N ALA A 117 -3.04 7.13 -7.71
CA ALA A 117 -3.20 7.20 -6.26
C ALA A 117 -4.29 8.21 -5.85
N TYR A 118 -4.49 9.26 -6.66
CA TYR A 118 -5.54 10.25 -6.47
C TYR A 118 -6.20 10.61 -7.81
N PHE A 119 -7.49 10.80 -7.80
CA PHE A 119 -8.32 11.08 -8.98
C PHE A 119 -9.38 12.15 -8.76
N ASP A 120 -9.54 12.61 -7.53
CA ASP A 120 -10.60 13.52 -7.09
C ASP A 120 -10.56 14.85 -7.85
N TYR A 121 -9.37 15.41 -8.04
CA TYR A 121 -9.14 16.68 -8.74
C TYR A 121 -9.59 16.70 -10.21
N ILE A 122 -9.83 15.54 -10.81
CA ILE A 122 -10.39 15.42 -12.18
C ILE A 122 -11.82 14.86 -12.20
N GLY A 123 -12.42 14.63 -11.03
CA GLY A 123 -13.78 14.08 -10.92
C GLY A 123 -13.93 12.69 -11.56
N CYS A 124 -12.90 11.86 -11.58
CA CYS A 124 -12.95 10.56 -12.24
C CYS A 124 -13.70 9.53 -11.41
N GLU A 125 -14.72 8.93 -11.99
CA GLU A 125 -15.53 7.87 -11.35
C GLU A 125 -15.38 6.49 -12.01
N LYS A 126 -14.48 6.33 -12.98
CA LYS A 126 -14.26 5.06 -13.70
C LYS A 126 -13.79 3.91 -12.80
N TRP A 127 -13.27 4.19 -11.63
CA TRP A 127 -12.82 3.19 -10.66
C TRP A 127 -13.98 2.44 -9.98
N LYS A 128 -15.20 2.97 -10.03
CA LYS A 128 -16.40 2.31 -9.53
C LYS A 128 -16.77 1.13 -10.43
N GLU A 129 -17.21 0.02 -9.84
CA GLU A 129 -17.60 -1.17 -10.59
C GLU A 129 -18.79 -0.93 -11.52
N GLU A 130 -19.76 -0.15 -11.05
CA GLU A 130 -20.96 0.24 -11.82
C GLU A 130 -20.61 1.00 -13.11
N ASN A 131 -19.45 1.69 -13.15
CA ASN A 131 -18.93 2.39 -14.32
C ASN A 131 -17.97 1.51 -15.16
N GLY A 132 -17.94 0.19 -14.93
CA GLY A 132 -17.15 -0.77 -15.70
C GLY A 132 -15.68 -0.88 -15.28
N GLY A 133 -15.28 -0.21 -14.20
CA GLY A 133 -13.91 -0.18 -13.71
C GLY A 133 -12.99 0.73 -14.54
N CYS A 134 -11.77 0.96 -14.04
CA CYS A 134 -10.81 1.82 -14.70
C CYS A 134 -10.46 1.38 -16.12
N HIS A 135 -10.49 2.34 -17.05
CA HIS A 135 -10.08 2.16 -18.44
C HIS A 135 -9.79 3.53 -19.07
N ASN A 136 -8.98 3.59 -20.13
CA ASN A 136 -8.64 4.82 -20.85
C ASN A 136 -8.31 5.98 -19.89
N CYS A 137 -7.28 5.78 -19.08
CA CYS A 137 -6.90 6.72 -18.03
C CYS A 137 -6.28 7.98 -18.64
N SER A 138 -6.95 9.13 -18.51
CA SER A 138 -6.48 10.41 -19.05
C SER A 138 -5.22 10.95 -18.36
N ILE A 139 -4.98 10.53 -17.13
CA ILE A 139 -3.87 11.01 -16.29
C ILE A 139 -2.74 9.98 -16.10
N HIS A 140 -2.71 8.90 -16.88
CA HIS A 140 -1.68 7.85 -16.68
C HIS A 140 -0.24 8.34 -16.87
N LYS A 141 -0.04 9.43 -17.63
CA LYS A 141 1.28 10.04 -17.84
C LYS A 141 1.64 11.06 -16.77
N SER A 142 0.66 11.72 -16.17
CA SER A 142 0.85 12.88 -15.27
C SER A 142 0.61 12.55 -13.80
N ALA A 143 -0.10 11.46 -13.50
CA ALA A 143 -0.36 11.03 -12.14
C ALA A 143 0.54 9.84 -11.73
N TYR A 144 0.96 9.83 -10.46
CA TYR A 144 1.66 8.67 -9.89
C TYR A 144 0.77 7.42 -10.01
N PRO A 145 1.33 6.28 -10.44
CA PRO A 145 2.75 5.92 -10.59
C PRO A 145 3.38 6.15 -11.98
N TYR A 146 2.91 7.09 -12.77
CA TYR A 146 3.43 7.51 -14.07
C TYR A 146 3.70 6.36 -15.06
N ALA A 147 2.87 6.21 -16.06
CA ALA A 147 3.04 5.26 -17.17
C ALA A 147 3.14 6.00 -18.48
N ILE A 148 4.35 6.20 -19.00
CA ILE A 148 4.60 7.14 -20.10
C ILE A 148 4.12 6.60 -21.45
N PHE A 149 4.39 5.30 -21.73
CA PHE A 149 4.20 4.74 -23.06
C PHE A 149 2.88 3.98 -23.23
N LYS A 150 2.34 3.41 -22.15
CA LYS A 150 1.16 2.56 -22.25
C LYS A 150 0.19 2.78 -21.10
N ASP A 151 -1.05 3.08 -21.43
CA ASP A 151 -2.15 2.97 -20.48
C ASP A 151 -2.58 1.51 -20.32
N ASN A 152 -2.33 0.96 -19.15
CA ASN A 152 -2.77 -0.37 -18.73
C ASN A 152 -3.82 -0.31 -17.62
N SER A 153 -4.49 0.82 -17.42
CA SER A 153 -5.45 1.02 -16.34
C SER A 153 -6.54 -0.06 -16.29
N LYS A 154 -7.07 -0.47 -17.45
CA LYS A 154 -8.07 -1.54 -17.53
C LYS A 154 -7.54 -2.89 -17.04
N TRP A 155 -6.36 -3.27 -17.47
CA TRP A 155 -5.73 -4.53 -17.05
C TRP A 155 -5.36 -4.50 -15.58
N ASN A 156 -4.75 -3.40 -15.11
CA ASN A 156 -4.37 -3.24 -13.71
C ASN A 156 -5.59 -3.30 -12.78
N TYR A 157 -6.69 -2.62 -13.14
CA TYR A 157 -7.93 -2.64 -12.36
C TYR A 157 -8.46 -4.08 -12.20
N LYS A 158 -8.63 -4.77 -13.33
CA LYS A 158 -9.11 -6.16 -13.32
C LYS A 158 -8.20 -7.05 -12.50
N ARG A 159 -6.87 -6.93 -12.71
CA ARG A 159 -5.91 -7.79 -12.04
C ARG A 159 -5.79 -7.50 -10.55
N LYS A 160 -5.83 -6.23 -10.14
CA LYS A 160 -5.89 -5.87 -8.72
C LYS A 160 -7.14 -6.39 -8.04
N LYS A 161 -8.29 -6.30 -8.69
CA LYS A 161 -9.52 -6.90 -8.17
C LYS A 161 -9.33 -8.39 -7.90
N GLU A 162 -8.83 -9.16 -8.87
CA GLU A 162 -8.56 -10.60 -8.71
C GLU A 162 -7.54 -10.90 -7.59
N VAL A 163 -6.52 -10.07 -7.46
CA VAL A 163 -5.45 -10.24 -6.47
C VAL A 163 -5.90 -9.89 -5.06
N PHE A 164 -6.58 -8.76 -4.90
CA PHE A 164 -6.90 -8.20 -3.59
C PHE A 164 -8.20 -8.69 -2.98
N THR A 165 -9.13 -9.26 -3.76
CA THR A 165 -10.37 -9.85 -3.24
C THR A 165 -10.19 -11.29 -2.80
N GLY A 166 -11.06 -11.79 -1.92
CA GLY A 166 -11.04 -13.17 -1.44
C GLY A 166 -9.95 -13.51 -0.42
N VAL A 167 -9.43 -12.52 0.32
CA VAL A 167 -8.60 -12.74 1.52
C VAL A 167 -9.53 -12.91 2.72
N LYS A 168 -9.54 -14.07 3.38
CA LYS A 168 -10.55 -14.38 4.40
C LYS A 168 -10.53 -13.44 5.61
N ASN A 169 -9.35 -13.16 6.13
CA ASN A 169 -9.15 -12.40 7.37
C ASN A 169 -8.46 -11.07 7.08
N LEU A 170 -9.11 -10.20 6.26
CA LEU A 170 -8.55 -8.88 5.94
C LEU A 170 -9.47 -7.78 6.48
N THR A 171 -8.89 -6.84 7.22
CA THR A 171 -9.52 -5.58 7.64
C THR A 171 -8.79 -4.42 7.00
N ILE A 172 -9.54 -3.51 6.39
CA ILE A 172 -9.00 -2.27 5.84
C ILE A 172 -9.07 -1.17 6.89
N VAL A 173 -7.99 -0.40 7.01
CA VAL A 173 -7.93 0.81 7.83
C VAL A 173 -7.74 2.01 6.93
N THR A 174 -8.46 3.08 7.20
CA THR A 174 -8.32 4.36 6.50
C THR A 174 -8.09 5.50 7.49
N PRO A 175 -7.25 6.50 7.17
CA PRO A 175 -6.99 7.63 8.08
C PRO A 175 -8.13 8.65 8.12
N SER A 176 -9.16 8.49 7.30
CA SER A 176 -10.27 9.43 7.21
C SER A 176 -11.57 8.76 6.75
N ALA A 177 -12.71 9.33 7.17
CA ALA A 177 -14.03 8.91 6.71
C ALA A 177 -14.19 9.12 5.18
N TRP A 178 -13.53 10.12 4.60
CA TRP A 178 -13.52 10.32 3.14
C TRP A 178 -12.98 9.10 2.40
N LEU A 179 -11.79 8.62 2.78
CA LEU A 179 -11.21 7.45 2.11
C LEU A 179 -12.00 6.17 2.38
N LYS A 180 -12.57 6.01 3.60
CA LYS A 180 -13.52 4.92 3.90
C LYS A 180 -14.67 4.92 2.90
N GLY A 181 -15.34 6.05 2.71
CA GLY A 181 -16.47 6.16 1.79
C GLY A 181 -16.11 5.84 0.32
N LEU A 182 -14.84 6.03 -0.10
CA LEU A 182 -14.37 5.59 -1.40
C LEU A 182 -14.14 4.06 -1.45
N VAL A 183 -13.54 3.49 -0.42
CA VAL A 183 -13.33 2.04 -0.33
C VAL A 183 -14.65 1.29 -0.39
N GLU A 184 -15.67 1.75 0.35
CA GLU A 184 -17.01 1.16 0.38
C GLU A 184 -17.75 1.20 -0.97
N GLN A 185 -17.32 2.07 -1.90
CA GLN A 185 -17.82 2.15 -3.28
C GLN A 185 -16.96 1.38 -4.29
N SER A 186 -15.82 0.83 -3.86
CA SER A 186 -14.88 0.11 -4.71
C SER A 186 -15.09 -1.41 -4.67
N PHE A 187 -14.30 -2.16 -5.44
CA PHE A 187 -14.29 -3.62 -5.36
C PHE A 187 -13.75 -4.17 -4.02
N LEU A 188 -13.19 -3.33 -3.16
CA LEU A 188 -12.76 -3.71 -1.81
C LEU A 188 -13.89 -3.61 -0.76
N LYS A 189 -15.11 -3.24 -1.15
CA LYS A 189 -16.29 -3.11 -0.27
C LYS A 189 -16.68 -4.39 0.48
N GLU A 190 -16.15 -5.54 0.07
CA GLU A 190 -16.38 -6.83 0.74
C GLU A 190 -15.70 -6.91 2.12
N TYR A 191 -14.71 -6.05 2.38
CA TYR A 191 -13.95 -6.06 3.62
C TYR A 191 -14.50 -5.09 4.65
N PRO A 192 -14.39 -5.40 5.94
CA PRO A 192 -14.63 -4.43 7.01
C PRO A 192 -13.64 -3.26 6.87
N VAL A 193 -14.15 -2.03 7.04
CA VAL A 193 -13.35 -0.81 6.95
C VAL A 193 -13.47 0.00 8.22
N GLU A 194 -12.34 0.21 8.89
CA GLU A 194 -12.24 1.01 10.10
C GLU A 194 -11.57 2.36 9.82
N VAL A 195 -12.02 3.41 10.51
CA VAL A 195 -11.38 4.73 10.44
C VAL A 195 -10.48 4.90 11.65
N ILE A 196 -9.17 4.88 11.42
CA ILE A 196 -8.16 5.12 12.44
C ILE A 196 -7.27 6.27 11.95
N PRO A 197 -7.44 7.50 12.48
CA PRO A 197 -6.59 8.63 12.10
C PRO A 197 -5.11 8.37 12.35
N ASN A 198 -4.25 8.98 11.53
CA ASN A 198 -2.81 8.88 11.75
C ASN A 198 -2.44 9.52 13.09
N GLY A 199 -1.72 8.77 13.93
CA GLY A 199 -1.12 9.30 15.14
C GLY A 199 0.03 10.27 14.85
N ILE A 200 0.26 11.21 15.75
CA ILE A 200 1.41 12.11 15.76
C ILE A 200 2.14 12.00 17.10
N ASN A 201 3.44 12.22 17.09
CA ASN A 201 4.21 12.28 18.32
C ASN A 201 3.99 13.65 18.98
N LEU A 202 3.26 13.67 20.11
CA LEU A 202 2.93 14.89 20.84
C LEU A 202 4.14 15.57 21.50
N ASP A 203 5.24 14.88 21.69
CA ASP A 203 6.49 15.49 22.20
C ASP A 203 7.15 16.38 21.13
N ASN A 204 6.92 16.07 19.85
CA ASN A 204 7.46 16.82 18.71
C ASN A 204 6.48 17.87 18.16
N PHE A 205 5.18 17.69 18.40
CA PHE A 205 4.11 18.57 17.90
C PHE A 205 3.40 19.21 19.09
N ILE A 206 4.02 20.24 19.65
CA ILE A 206 3.50 21.03 20.75
C ILE A 206 2.73 22.23 20.16
N PRO A 207 1.51 22.57 20.66
CA PRO A 207 0.84 23.78 20.25
C PRO A 207 1.73 25.01 20.45
N LEU A 208 1.72 25.93 19.50
CA LEU A 208 2.43 27.21 19.65
C LEU A 208 1.88 27.97 20.84
N THR A 209 2.76 28.65 21.58
CA THR A 209 2.34 29.61 22.60
C THR A 209 1.87 30.89 21.92
N GLU A 210 1.01 31.70 22.58
CA GLU A 210 0.50 32.97 22.04
C GLU A 210 1.61 33.90 21.55
N GLU A 211 2.79 33.88 22.19
CA GLU A 211 3.98 34.64 21.77
C GLU A 211 4.65 34.11 20.49
N GLN A 212 4.43 32.83 20.14
CA GLN A 212 4.96 32.18 18.93
C GLN A 212 4.02 32.32 17.74
N GLU A 213 2.73 32.51 17.98
CA GLU A 213 1.72 32.76 16.94
C GLU A 213 1.81 34.18 16.33
N THR A 214 2.46 35.11 17.04
CA THR A 214 2.56 36.53 16.64
C THR A 214 3.83 36.87 15.86
N LYS A 215 4.67 35.92 15.49
CA LYS A 215 5.90 36.09 14.67
C LYS A 215 5.72 35.44 13.27
#